data_0d3cfb235e56de5ca3f7bd043639143c
#
_entry.id   0d3cfb235e56de5ca3f7bd043639143c
#
_cell.length_a   1.000
_cell.length_b   1.000
_cell.length_c   1.000
_cell.angle_alpha   90.00
_cell.angle_beta   90.00
_cell.angle_gamma   90.00
#
_symmetry.space_group_name_H-M   'P 1'
#
loop_
_entity.id
_entity.type
_entity.pdbx_description
1 polymer ?
#
loop_
_entity_poly.entity_id
_entity_poly.type
_entity_poly.pdbx_seq_one_letter_code
_entity_poly.pdbx_strand_id
1 'polypeptide(L)'
;MSRVALDLGFIKIYYYTIFILLAIVSATYLIIKESRKQNIDKDFLINTIYYVIIFGILGARLYYVIFEWDYYIKNPLEIFAIWHGGLAIHGGIIVGLIFILYYCHKNKVSNLKFLDIVVVGLILAQAIGRWGNFFNQEAYGAITTKQELINMHIPQFIINGMYIDGNYYQPTFLYESILDLLGFVILFLTRCYPYLKIGFLTGLYLIWYGVTRFFVEGMRSDSLMLGPLKMAQVVSIMMIICGIYFCFIRNIKSKKFENLYQEGGIRHEV
;
A
#
# COMPACT_ATOMS: atom_id res chain seq x y z
N MET A 1 -11.71 -4.44 22.43
CA MET A 1 -12.05 -5.31 21.30
C MET A 1 -11.05 -6.46 21.26
N SER A 2 -11.43 -7.69 20.87
CA SER A 2 -10.44 -8.79 20.75
C SER A 2 -9.61 -8.60 19.48
N ARG A 3 -8.28 -8.63 19.63
CA ARG A 3 -7.34 -8.63 18.48
C ARG A 3 -7.19 -10.04 17.87
N VAL A 4 -7.49 -11.07 18.66
CA VAL A 4 -7.36 -12.48 18.29
C VAL A 4 -8.64 -12.95 17.63
N ALA A 5 -8.53 -13.43 16.39
CA ALA A 5 -9.62 -14.01 15.62
C ALA A 5 -9.84 -15.48 15.99
N LEU A 6 -8.75 -16.24 16.16
CA LEU A 6 -8.79 -17.64 16.52
C LEU A 6 -7.65 -17.97 17.47
N ASP A 7 -7.97 -18.59 18.60
CA ASP A 7 -7.00 -19.10 19.56
C ASP A 7 -7.03 -20.64 19.54
N LEU A 8 -5.96 -21.23 19.02
CA LEU A 8 -5.79 -22.69 18.96
C LEU A 8 -4.95 -23.23 20.14
N GLY A 9 -4.70 -22.40 21.16
CA GLY A 9 -3.89 -22.74 22.30
C GLY A 9 -2.38 -22.62 22.05
N PHE A 10 -1.87 -23.27 21.02
CA PHE A 10 -0.45 -23.20 20.61
C PHE A 10 -0.14 -22.13 19.55
N ILE A 11 -1.16 -21.63 18.81
CA ILE A 11 -1.06 -20.54 17.84
C ILE A 11 -2.25 -19.63 17.98
N LYS A 12 -2.01 -18.30 18.01
CA LYS A 12 -3.03 -17.28 17.95
C LYS A 12 -3.06 -16.62 16.57
N ILE A 13 -4.19 -16.66 15.90
CA ILE A 13 -4.39 -15.99 14.62
C ILE A 13 -5.07 -14.64 14.89
N TYR A 14 -4.42 -13.56 14.46
CA TYR A 14 -4.90 -12.21 14.64
C TYR A 14 -5.75 -11.76 13.44
N TYR A 15 -6.78 -10.96 13.67
CA TYR A 15 -7.57 -10.34 12.61
C TYR A 15 -6.68 -9.56 11.62
N TYR A 16 -5.68 -8.85 12.11
CA TYR A 16 -4.71 -8.14 11.27
C TYR A 16 -4.08 -9.06 10.24
N THR A 17 -3.62 -10.22 10.63
CA THR A 17 -3.01 -11.21 9.72
C THR A 17 -3.99 -11.69 8.65
N ILE A 18 -5.26 -11.91 9.03
CA ILE A 18 -6.31 -12.33 8.09
C ILE A 18 -6.54 -11.24 7.03
N PHE A 19 -6.66 -9.97 7.44
CA PHE A 19 -6.87 -8.86 6.50
C PHE A 19 -5.66 -8.64 5.59
N ILE A 20 -4.44 -8.76 6.09
CA ILE A 20 -3.23 -8.68 5.27
C ILE A 20 -3.17 -9.83 4.25
N LEU A 21 -3.46 -11.06 4.65
CA LEU A 21 -3.52 -12.19 3.71
C LEU A 21 -4.60 -11.99 2.66
N LEU A 22 -5.80 -11.55 3.05
CA LEU A 22 -6.89 -11.25 2.13
C LEU A 22 -6.50 -10.14 1.14
N ALA A 23 -5.81 -9.09 1.61
CA ALA A 23 -5.29 -8.01 0.78
C ALA A 23 -4.28 -8.53 -0.25
N ILE A 24 -3.32 -9.35 0.17
CA ILE A 24 -2.31 -9.95 -0.73
C ILE A 24 -2.98 -10.84 -1.77
N VAL A 25 -3.89 -11.73 -1.37
CA VAL A 25 -4.59 -12.64 -2.29
C VAL A 25 -5.42 -11.87 -3.31
N SER A 26 -6.18 -10.86 -2.87
CA SER A 26 -7.02 -10.03 -3.72
C SER A 26 -6.18 -9.24 -4.74
N ALA A 27 -5.09 -8.61 -4.30
CA ALA A 27 -4.17 -7.89 -5.18
C ALA A 27 -3.51 -8.84 -6.20
N THR A 28 -2.99 -9.97 -5.72
CA THR A 28 -2.34 -10.98 -6.57
C THR A 28 -3.30 -11.51 -7.65
N TYR A 29 -4.56 -11.80 -7.30
CA TYR A 29 -5.57 -12.22 -8.24
C TYR A 29 -5.79 -11.18 -9.35
N LEU A 30 -5.94 -9.90 -8.99
CA LEU A 30 -6.11 -8.82 -9.97
C LEU A 30 -4.88 -8.64 -10.87
N ILE A 31 -3.68 -8.68 -10.28
CA ILE A 31 -2.41 -8.56 -11.01
C ILE A 31 -2.25 -9.71 -12.01
N ILE A 32 -2.51 -10.96 -11.60
CA ILE A 32 -2.45 -12.12 -12.48
C ILE A 32 -3.47 -12.00 -13.62
N LYS A 33 -4.70 -11.60 -13.32
CA LYS A 33 -5.75 -11.44 -14.32
C LYS A 33 -5.38 -10.38 -15.37
N GLU A 34 -4.75 -9.30 -14.95
CA GLU A 34 -4.36 -8.19 -15.81
C GLU A 34 -3.10 -8.52 -16.62
N SER A 35 -2.11 -9.14 -15.99
CA SER A 35 -0.85 -9.50 -16.65
C SER A 35 -1.07 -10.44 -17.85
N ARG A 36 -2.07 -11.32 -17.78
CA ARG A 36 -2.45 -12.18 -18.91
C ARG A 36 -2.89 -11.38 -20.13
N LYS A 37 -3.61 -10.26 -19.94
CA LYS A 37 -4.03 -9.38 -21.05
C LYS A 37 -2.86 -8.61 -21.66
N GLN A 38 -1.79 -8.43 -20.87
CA GLN A 38 -0.59 -7.70 -21.26
C GLN A 38 0.51 -8.63 -21.82
N ASN A 39 0.23 -9.93 -21.98
CA ASN A 39 1.20 -10.96 -22.39
C ASN A 39 2.47 -10.97 -21.54
N ILE A 40 2.34 -10.68 -20.23
CA ILE A 40 3.44 -10.82 -19.28
C ILE A 40 3.58 -12.30 -18.92
N ASP A 41 4.82 -12.78 -18.98
CA ASP A 41 5.13 -14.15 -18.61
C ASP A 41 4.69 -14.48 -17.20
N LYS A 42 4.03 -15.64 -17.04
CA LYS A 42 3.47 -16.08 -15.76
C LYS A 42 4.56 -16.36 -14.73
N ASP A 43 5.66 -16.98 -15.17
CA ASP A 43 6.75 -17.35 -14.27
C ASP A 43 7.50 -16.11 -13.79
N PHE A 44 7.70 -15.11 -14.69
CA PHE A 44 8.19 -13.80 -14.29
C PHE A 44 7.31 -13.16 -13.20
N LEU A 45 5.99 -13.18 -13.38
CA LEU A 45 5.05 -12.58 -12.43
C LEU A 45 5.08 -13.28 -11.07
N ILE A 46 4.99 -14.63 -11.06
CA ILE A 46 5.00 -15.41 -9.82
C ILE A 46 6.32 -15.20 -9.07
N ASN A 47 7.44 -15.26 -9.78
CA ASN A 47 8.76 -15.01 -9.20
C ASN A 47 8.87 -13.57 -8.65
N THR A 48 8.34 -12.58 -9.37
CA THR A 48 8.32 -11.19 -8.88
C THR A 48 7.55 -11.08 -7.56
N ILE A 49 6.34 -11.63 -7.48
CA ILE A 49 5.52 -11.60 -6.26
C ILE A 49 6.24 -12.30 -5.11
N TYR A 50 6.77 -13.49 -5.36
CA TYR A 50 7.51 -14.27 -4.37
C TYR A 50 8.71 -13.50 -3.79
N TYR A 51 9.56 -12.99 -4.66
CA TYR A 51 10.74 -12.25 -4.22
C TYR A 51 10.41 -10.90 -3.59
N VAL A 52 9.39 -10.18 -4.08
CA VAL A 52 8.96 -8.92 -3.45
C VAL A 52 8.50 -9.13 -2.02
N ILE A 53 7.82 -10.24 -1.72
CA ILE A 53 7.42 -10.58 -0.35
C ILE A 53 8.67 -10.82 0.51
N ILE A 54 9.61 -11.66 0.03
CA ILE A 54 10.83 -11.98 0.77
C ILE A 54 11.67 -10.72 1.01
N PHE A 55 12.02 -9.99 -0.05
CA PHE A 55 12.84 -8.78 0.06
C PHE A 55 12.13 -7.66 0.80
N GLY A 56 10.79 -7.58 0.69
CA GLY A 56 9.98 -6.65 1.47
C GLY A 56 10.07 -6.92 2.98
N ILE A 57 9.96 -8.18 3.40
CA ILE A 57 10.12 -8.55 4.81
C ILE A 57 11.55 -8.25 5.30
N LEU A 58 12.56 -8.63 4.52
CA LEU A 58 13.96 -8.34 4.84
C LEU A 58 14.22 -6.83 4.92
N GLY A 59 13.68 -6.06 3.98
CA GLY A 59 13.79 -4.60 3.99
C GLY A 59 13.09 -3.96 5.19
N ALA A 60 11.91 -4.45 5.56
CA ALA A 60 11.17 -3.99 6.72
C ALA A 60 11.96 -4.24 8.01
N ARG A 61 12.60 -5.41 8.12
CA ARG A 61 13.46 -5.76 9.26
C ARG A 61 14.72 -4.92 9.30
N LEU A 62 15.43 -4.82 8.18
CA LEU A 62 16.67 -4.06 8.09
C LEU A 62 16.44 -2.58 8.47
N TYR A 63 15.37 -1.97 7.95
CA TYR A 63 15.01 -0.60 8.29
C TYR A 63 14.77 -0.43 9.79
N TYR A 64 13.99 -1.32 10.39
CA TYR A 64 13.71 -1.29 11.83
C TYR A 64 14.99 -1.42 12.66
N VAL A 65 15.86 -2.39 12.33
CA VAL A 65 17.15 -2.61 12.99
C VAL A 65 18.06 -1.38 12.93
N ILE A 66 18.09 -0.68 11.78
CA ILE A 66 18.91 0.53 11.62
C ILE A 66 18.39 1.66 12.54
N PHE A 67 17.07 1.81 12.69
CA PHE A 67 16.50 2.85 13.54
C PHE A 67 16.55 2.55 15.03
N GLU A 68 16.59 1.25 15.40
CA GLU A 68 16.73 0.78 16.78
C GLU A 68 18.16 0.24 17.06
N TRP A 69 19.17 0.82 16.40
CA TRP A 69 20.55 0.32 16.41
C TRP A 69 21.14 0.14 17.81
N ASP A 70 20.86 1.07 18.73
CA ASP A 70 21.36 1.04 20.12
C ASP A 70 20.88 -0.20 20.89
N TYR A 71 19.71 -0.73 20.55
CA TYR A 71 19.21 -1.98 21.11
C TYR A 71 19.88 -3.20 20.44
N TYR A 72 19.97 -3.22 19.12
CA TYR A 72 20.43 -4.38 18.37
C TYR A 72 21.94 -4.60 18.44
N ILE A 73 22.74 -3.55 18.67
CA ILE A 73 24.18 -3.71 18.90
C ILE A 73 24.47 -4.49 20.22
N LYS A 74 23.57 -4.37 21.20
CA LYS A 74 23.65 -5.09 22.47
C LYS A 74 23.04 -6.49 22.39
N ASN A 75 22.14 -6.73 21.44
CA ASN A 75 21.40 -7.98 21.27
C ASN A 75 21.43 -8.45 19.79
N PRO A 76 22.59 -8.82 19.23
CA PRO A 76 22.73 -9.05 17.79
C PRO A 76 21.92 -10.25 17.27
N LEU A 77 21.64 -11.25 18.09
CA LEU A 77 20.81 -12.40 17.71
C LEU A 77 19.35 -12.01 17.49
N GLU A 78 18.86 -10.97 18.17
CA GLU A 78 17.51 -10.47 18.00
C GLU A 78 17.27 -9.87 16.60
N ILE A 79 18.33 -9.52 15.83
CA ILE A 79 18.21 -9.06 14.44
C ILE A 79 17.44 -10.07 13.59
N PHE A 80 17.57 -11.35 13.83
CA PHE A 80 16.91 -12.42 13.07
C PHE A 80 15.54 -12.82 13.63
N ALA A 81 15.20 -12.38 14.84
CA ALA A 81 13.97 -12.76 15.54
C ALA A 81 12.74 -11.95 15.05
N ILE A 82 12.34 -12.14 13.78
CA ILE A 82 11.19 -11.43 13.16
C ILE A 82 9.86 -11.77 13.84
N TRP A 83 9.76 -12.88 14.53
CA TRP A 83 8.56 -13.31 15.27
C TRP A 83 8.34 -12.51 16.57
N HIS A 84 9.31 -11.74 17.04
CA HIS A 84 9.14 -10.78 18.14
C HIS A 84 8.58 -9.43 17.64
N GLY A 85 8.26 -9.29 16.33
CA GLY A 85 7.85 -8.04 15.73
C GLY A 85 9.04 -7.22 15.24
N GLY A 86 8.89 -5.88 15.20
CA GLY A 86 9.95 -4.99 14.73
C GLY A 86 10.14 -5.03 13.21
N LEU A 87 9.06 -4.79 12.48
CA LEU A 87 9.03 -4.67 11.02
C LEU A 87 8.52 -3.28 10.63
N ALA A 88 9.37 -2.47 10.00
CA ALA A 88 9.00 -1.14 9.55
C ALA A 88 8.48 -1.17 8.10
N ILE A 89 7.23 -0.78 7.90
CA ILE A 89 6.56 -0.80 6.58
C ILE A 89 7.34 0.01 5.52
N HIS A 90 7.97 1.11 5.92
CA HIS A 90 8.76 1.95 5.01
C HIS A 90 9.92 1.19 4.38
N GLY A 91 10.64 0.39 5.17
CA GLY A 91 11.72 -0.47 4.67
C GLY A 91 11.23 -1.50 3.67
N GLY A 92 10.06 -2.11 3.95
CA GLY A 92 9.43 -3.07 3.05
C GLY A 92 9.05 -2.45 1.70
N ILE A 93 8.45 -1.27 1.71
CA ILE A 93 8.06 -0.55 0.49
C ILE A 93 9.29 -0.14 -0.33
N ILE A 94 10.31 0.44 0.30
CA ILE A 94 11.53 0.90 -0.39
C ILE A 94 12.25 -0.27 -1.04
N VAL A 95 12.54 -1.33 -0.29
CA VAL A 95 13.28 -2.49 -0.79
C VAL A 95 12.45 -3.27 -1.81
N GLY A 96 11.13 -3.42 -1.57
CA GLY A 96 10.21 -4.05 -2.52
C GLY A 96 10.15 -3.30 -3.86
N LEU A 97 10.08 -1.97 -3.84
CA LEU A 97 10.08 -1.15 -5.06
C LEU A 97 11.43 -1.23 -5.80
N ILE A 98 12.55 -1.11 -5.09
CA ILE A 98 13.88 -1.26 -5.69
C ILE A 98 14.02 -2.64 -6.35
N PHE A 99 13.55 -3.69 -5.68
CA PHE A 99 13.59 -5.03 -6.25
C PHE A 99 12.72 -5.15 -7.52
N ILE A 100 11.50 -4.61 -7.52
CA ILE A 100 10.62 -4.59 -8.71
C ILE A 100 11.35 -3.92 -9.88
N LEU A 101 11.90 -2.73 -9.68
CA LEU A 101 12.59 -1.97 -10.73
C LEU A 101 13.81 -2.74 -11.27
N TYR A 102 14.61 -3.32 -10.39
CA TYR A 102 15.74 -4.16 -10.77
C TYR A 102 15.32 -5.41 -11.55
N TYR A 103 14.29 -6.13 -11.05
CA TYR A 103 13.85 -7.40 -11.63
C TYR A 103 13.17 -7.20 -12.98
N CYS A 104 12.38 -6.15 -13.13
CA CYS A 104 11.81 -5.76 -14.41
C CYS A 104 12.92 -5.42 -15.41
N HIS A 105 13.91 -4.61 -15.02
CA HIS A 105 15.04 -4.27 -15.88
C HIS A 105 15.83 -5.51 -16.31
N LYS A 106 16.16 -6.42 -15.38
CA LYS A 106 16.87 -7.67 -15.64
C LYS A 106 16.13 -8.56 -16.65
N ASN A 107 14.79 -8.60 -16.58
CA ASN A 107 13.97 -9.41 -17.47
C ASN A 107 13.46 -8.65 -18.70
N LYS A 108 13.98 -7.44 -18.96
CA LYS A 108 13.59 -6.58 -20.08
C LYS A 108 12.08 -6.26 -20.13
N VAL A 109 11.44 -6.17 -18.96
CA VAL A 109 10.04 -5.78 -18.81
C VAL A 109 9.99 -4.28 -18.49
N SER A 110 9.12 -3.53 -19.19
CA SER A 110 8.95 -2.10 -18.91
C SER A 110 8.44 -1.87 -17.49
N ASN A 111 9.23 -1.15 -16.67
CA ASN A 111 8.92 -0.84 -15.27
C ASN A 111 7.55 -0.17 -15.12
N LEU A 112 7.26 0.85 -15.92
CA LEU A 112 6.01 1.60 -15.81
C LEU A 112 4.80 0.78 -16.27
N LYS A 113 4.96 -0.07 -17.31
CA LYS A 113 3.90 -0.99 -17.73
C LYS A 113 3.57 -1.99 -16.62
N PHE A 114 4.59 -2.52 -15.96
CA PHE A 114 4.39 -3.42 -14.83
C PHE A 114 3.76 -2.71 -13.63
N LEU A 115 4.20 -1.50 -13.30
CA LEU A 115 3.62 -0.71 -12.22
C LEU A 115 2.14 -0.38 -12.49
N ASP A 116 1.76 -0.05 -13.73
CA ASP A 116 0.36 0.21 -14.11
C ASP A 116 -0.55 -1.02 -13.85
N ILE A 117 0.00 -2.23 -13.96
CA ILE A 117 -0.73 -3.45 -13.62
C ILE A 117 -0.85 -3.63 -12.11
N VAL A 118 0.22 -3.32 -11.39
CA VAL A 118 0.31 -3.53 -9.93
C VAL A 118 -0.55 -2.56 -9.15
N VAL A 119 -0.59 -1.26 -9.52
CA VAL A 119 -1.23 -0.21 -8.71
C VAL A 119 -2.73 -0.41 -8.51
N VAL A 120 -3.43 -1.04 -9.44
CA VAL A 120 -4.87 -1.34 -9.30
C VAL A 120 -5.11 -2.40 -8.22
N GLY A 121 -4.25 -3.43 -8.16
CA GLY A 121 -4.29 -4.41 -7.08
C GLY A 121 -3.82 -3.83 -5.74
N LEU A 122 -2.81 -2.97 -5.79
CA LEU A 122 -2.22 -2.35 -4.60
C LEU A 122 -3.22 -1.48 -3.84
N ILE A 123 -3.97 -0.60 -4.54
CA ILE A 123 -4.95 0.26 -3.88
C ILE A 123 -6.11 -0.55 -3.26
N LEU A 124 -6.52 -1.65 -3.89
CA LEU A 124 -7.50 -2.57 -3.29
C LEU A 124 -6.92 -3.24 -2.04
N ALA A 125 -5.66 -3.67 -2.08
CA ALA A 125 -4.99 -4.23 -0.92
C ALA A 125 -4.89 -3.23 0.23
N GLN A 126 -4.64 -1.95 -0.07
CA GLN A 126 -4.64 -0.87 0.92
C GLN A 126 -6.03 -0.73 1.57
N ALA A 127 -7.10 -0.64 0.77
CA ALA A 127 -8.46 -0.55 1.29
C ALA A 127 -8.81 -1.70 2.26
N ILE A 128 -8.44 -2.94 1.91
CA ILE A 128 -8.67 -4.12 2.75
C ILE A 128 -7.77 -4.08 3.99
N GLY A 129 -6.50 -3.72 3.84
CA GLY A 129 -5.52 -3.70 4.92
C GLY A 129 -5.86 -2.73 6.06
N ARG A 130 -6.58 -1.63 5.76
CA ARG A 130 -7.05 -0.65 6.77
C ARG A 130 -7.96 -1.28 7.83
N TRP A 131 -8.70 -2.32 7.49
CA TRP A 131 -9.49 -3.06 8.47
C TRP A 131 -8.61 -3.79 9.51
N GLY A 132 -7.39 -4.18 9.13
CA GLY A 132 -6.43 -4.70 10.09
C GLY A 132 -6.08 -3.67 11.18
N ASN A 133 -5.89 -2.40 10.83
CA ASN A 133 -5.64 -1.33 11.81
C ASN A 133 -6.82 -1.16 12.78
N PHE A 134 -8.06 -1.29 12.32
CA PHE A 134 -9.24 -1.25 13.17
C PHE A 134 -9.21 -2.32 14.28
N PHE A 135 -8.93 -3.56 13.92
CA PHE A 135 -8.88 -4.65 14.90
C PHE A 135 -7.66 -4.55 15.83
N ASN A 136 -6.55 -3.98 15.35
CA ASN A 136 -5.39 -3.69 16.19
C ASN A 136 -5.59 -2.45 17.09
N GLN A 137 -6.63 -1.66 16.83
CA GLN A 137 -6.87 -0.37 17.50
C GLN A 137 -5.64 0.55 17.38
N GLU A 138 -5.17 0.74 16.16
CA GLU A 138 -4.02 1.59 15.82
C GLU A 138 -4.36 2.53 14.66
N ALA A 139 -3.55 3.56 14.44
CA ALA A 139 -3.72 4.51 13.33
C ALA A 139 -5.07 5.25 13.36
N TYR A 140 -5.55 5.60 14.56
CA TYR A 140 -6.79 6.34 14.75
C TYR A 140 -6.57 7.86 14.71
N GLY A 141 -7.68 8.61 14.56
CA GLY A 141 -7.65 10.07 14.47
C GLY A 141 -7.72 10.76 15.84
N ALA A 142 -8.13 12.03 15.81
CA ALA A 142 -8.31 12.83 17.02
C ALA A 142 -9.41 12.27 17.93
N ILE A 143 -9.37 12.65 19.22
CA ILE A 143 -10.42 12.37 20.18
C ILE A 143 -11.72 13.02 19.71
N THR A 144 -12.80 12.30 19.84
CA THR A 144 -14.16 12.70 19.45
C THR A 144 -15.18 12.25 20.49
N THR A 145 -16.45 12.44 20.23
CA THR A 145 -17.53 11.98 21.11
C THR A 145 -18.35 10.87 20.44
N LYS A 146 -18.99 10.02 21.26
CA LYS A 146 -19.91 9.00 20.75
C LYS A 146 -21.02 9.63 19.90
N GLN A 147 -21.53 10.79 20.32
CA GLN A 147 -22.61 11.48 19.61
C GLN A 147 -22.18 11.98 18.23
N GLU A 148 -20.95 12.48 18.09
CA GLU A 148 -20.40 12.88 16.78
C GLU A 148 -20.29 11.69 15.82
N LEU A 149 -19.82 10.53 16.31
CA LEU A 149 -19.75 9.32 15.48
C LEU A 149 -21.15 8.82 15.06
N ILE A 150 -22.15 8.93 15.92
CA ILE A 150 -23.55 8.62 15.58
C ILE A 150 -24.07 9.61 14.54
N ASN A 151 -23.82 10.90 14.70
CA ASN A 151 -24.23 11.94 13.75
C ASN A 151 -23.59 11.76 12.37
N MET A 152 -22.37 11.21 12.32
CA MET A 152 -21.68 10.81 11.07
C MET A 152 -22.21 9.50 10.47
N HIS A 153 -23.27 8.92 11.03
CA HIS A 153 -23.84 7.63 10.60
C HIS A 153 -22.86 6.46 10.61
N ILE A 154 -21.85 6.51 11.50
CA ILE A 154 -20.90 5.42 11.66
C ILE A 154 -21.61 4.19 12.27
N PRO A 155 -21.45 2.99 11.68
CA PRO A 155 -22.05 1.77 12.22
C PRO A 155 -21.66 1.50 13.69
N GLN A 156 -22.61 1.04 14.49
CA GLN A 156 -22.42 0.87 15.93
C GLN A 156 -21.23 -0.04 16.31
N PHE A 157 -20.96 -1.08 15.51
CA PHE A 157 -19.81 -1.97 15.78
C PHE A 157 -18.46 -1.25 15.61
N ILE A 158 -18.38 -0.28 14.68
CA ILE A 158 -17.20 0.57 14.50
C ILE A 158 -17.09 1.54 15.68
N ILE A 159 -18.19 2.21 16.06
CA ILE A 159 -18.20 3.12 17.22
C ILE A 159 -17.69 2.39 18.47
N ASN A 160 -18.16 1.17 18.71
CA ASN A 160 -17.72 0.37 19.84
C ASN A 160 -16.23 0.00 19.75
N GLY A 161 -15.70 -0.27 18.54
CA GLY A 161 -14.29 -0.57 18.32
C GLY A 161 -13.38 0.64 18.46
N MET A 162 -13.91 1.85 18.24
CA MET A 162 -13.18 3.13 18.36
C MET A 162 -13.20 3.69 19.79
N TYR A 163 -13.76 2.98 20.76
CA TYR A 163 -13.63 3.28 22.18
C TYR A 163 -12.36 2.62 22.71
N ILE A 164 -11.29 3.42 22.91
CA ILE A 164 -9.94 2.98 23.26
C ILE A 164 -9.50 3.76 24.50
N ASP A 165 -9.04 3.08 25.52
CA ASP A 165 -8.50 3.68 26.76
C ASP A 165 -9.36 4.80 27.36
N GLY A 166 -10.70 4.60 27.34
CA GLY A 166 -11.66 5.53 27.94
C GLY A 166 -12.13 6.67 27.04
N ASN A 167 -11.63 6.79 25.81
CA ASN A 167 -12.01 7.83 24.85
C ASN A 167 -12.51 7.26 23.54
N TYR A 168 -13.34 8.02 22.84
CA TYR A 168 -13.71 7.74 21.45
C TYR A 168 -12.74 8.46 20.51
N TYR A 169 -12.40 7.80 19.40
CA TYR A 169 -11.49 8.35 18.39
C TYR A 169 -12.14 8.33 17.01
N GLN A 170 -11.72 9.25 16.15
CA GLN A 170 -12.16 9.28 14.76
C GLN A 170 -11.62 8.05 14.00
N PRO A 171 -12.50 7.35 13.22
CA PRO A 171 -12.14 6.12 12.51
C PRO A 171 -11.41 6.42 11.19
N THR A 172 -10.18 6.91 11.27
CA THR A 172 -9.37 7.24 10.08
C THR A 172 -9.15 6.05 9.18
N PHE A 173 -9.10 4.82 9.74
CA PHE A 173 -9.03 3.59 8.96
C PHE A 173 -10.20 3.44 7.99
N LEU A 174 -11.43 3.84 8.43
CA LEU A 174 -12.64 3.77 7.62
C LEU A 174 -12.59 4.79 6.50
N TYR A 175 -12.15 6.02 6.80
CA TYR A 175 -12.01 7.08 5.80
C TYR A 175 -11.00 6.68 4.73
N GLU A 176 -9.80 6.18 5.13
CA GLU A 176 -8.81 5.67 4.20
C GLU A 176 -9.34 4.49 3.39
N SER A 177 -10.01 3.51 4.02
CA SER A 177 -10.56 2.34 3.33
C SER A 177 -11.59 2.74 2.26
N ILE A 178 -12.50 3.68 2.57
CA ILE A 178 -13.50 4.17 1.61
C ILE A 178 -12.82 4.92 0.45
N LEU A 179 -11.87 5.81 0.76
CA LEU A 179 -11.15 6.59 -0.26
C LEU A 179 -10.29 5.68 -1.15
N ASP A 180 -9.61 4.69 -0.58
CA ASP A 180 -8.84 3.70 -1.34
C ASP A 180 -9.76 2.82 -2.21
N LEU A 181 -10.95 2.46 -1.72
CA LEU A 181 -11.93 1.72 -2.51
C LEU A 181 -12.50 2.56 -3.66
N LEU A 182 -12.77 3.84 -3.44
CA LEU A 182 -13.16 4.77 -4.51
C LEU A 182 -12.03 4.92 -5.54
N GLY A 183 -10.79 5.08 -5.08
CA GLY A 183 -9.62 5.10 -5.94
C GLY A 183 -9.46 3.81 -6.74
N PHE A 184 -9.72 2.66 -6.12
CA PHE A 184 -9.74 1.37 -6.82
C PHE A 184 -10.77 1.37 -7.95
N VAL A 185 -12.00 1.82 -7.71
CA VAL A 185 -13.05 1.89 -8.73
C VAL A 185 -12.62 2.81 -9.89
N ILE A 186 -12.07 3.98 -9.57
CA ILE A 186 -11.58 4.94 -10.57
C ILE A 186 -10.47 4.30 -11.43
N LEU A 187 -9.44 3.73 -10.81
CA LEU A 187 -8.34 3.09 -11.54
C LEU A 187 -8.83 1.88 -12.35
N PHE A 188 -9.72 1.08 -11.79
CA PHE A 188 -10.29 -0.09 -12.44
C PHE A 188 -11.09 0.27 -13.69
N LEU A 189 -11.92 1.32 -13.63
CA LEU A 189 -12.68 1.83 -14.78
C LEU A 189 -11.76 2.49 -15.80
N THR A 190 -10.82 3.32 -15.35
CA THR A 190 -9.83 3.96 -16.23
C THR A 190 -9.01 2.94 -17.01
N ARG A 191 -8.66 1.82 -16.40
CA ARG A 191 -7.96 0.70 -17.05
C ARG A 191 -8.68 0.14 -18.27
N CYS A 192 -10.02 0.24 -18.32
CA CYS A 192 -10.80 -0.26 -19.44
C CYS A 192 -10.71 0.64 -20.69
N TYR A 193 -10.08 1.81 -20.57
CA TYR A 193 -9.93 2.72 -21.71
C TYR A 193 -8.85 2.24 -22.69
N PRO A 194 -9.18 2.00 -23.99
CA PRO A 194 -8.28 1.31 -24.92
C PRO A 194 -7.03 2.11 -25.32
N TYR A 195 -7.09 3.45 -25.22
CA TYR A 195 -5.97 4.34 -25.58
C TYR A 195 -5.14 4.78 -24.34
N LEU A 196 -5.20 4.00 -23.28
CA LEU A 196 -4.49 4.31 -22.06
C LEU A 196 -2.98 4.23 -22.28
N LYS A 197 -2.28 5.30 -21.90
CA LYS A 197 -0.83 5.39 -22.07
C LYS A 197 -0.08 4.77 -20.90
N ILE A 198 1.07 4.16 -21.17
CA ILE A 198 1.93 3.55 -20.15
C ILE A 198 2.39 4.61 -19.14
N GLY A 199 2.23 4.31 -17.85
CA GLY A 199 2.54 5.19 -16.72
C GLY A 199 1.36 6.05 -16.27
N PHE A 200 0.24 6.05 -16.99
CA PHE A 200 -0.92 6.87 -16.61
C PHE A 200 -1.63 6.34 -15.35
N LEU A 201 -1.85 5.02 -15.25
CA LEU A 201 -2.47 4.43 -14.05
C LEU A 201 -1.58 4.60 -12.83
N THR A 202 -0.28 4.43 -12.98
CA THR A 202 0.70 4.70 -11.93
C THR A 202 0.65 6.16 -11.48
N GLY A 203 0.61 7.10 -12.43
CA GLY A 203 0.48 8.52 -12.13
C GLY A 203 -0.83 8.85 -11.42
N LEU A 204 -1.96 8.31 -11.91
CA LEU A 204 -3.27 8.51 -11.29
C LEU A 204 -3.34 7.95 -9.87
N TYR A 205 -2.77 6.75 -9.64
CA TYR A 205 -2.63 6.18 -8.31
C TYR A 205 -1.83 7.10 -7.38
N LEU A 206 -0.67 7.59 -7.84
CA LEU A 206 0.18 8.47 -7.03
C LEU A 206 -0.53 9.77 -6.65
N ILE A 207 -1.31 10.37 -7.58
CA ILE A 207 -2.10 11.56 -7.30
C ILE A 207 -3.20 11.22 -6.28
N TRP A 208 -4.01 10.20 -6.57
CA TRP A 208 -5.14 9.85 -5.73
C TRP A 208 -4.71 9.50 -4.31
N TYR A 209 -3.79 8.55 -4.18
CA TYR A 209 -3.31 8.12 -2.87
C TYR A 209 -2.55 9.24 -2.15
N GLY A 210 -1.74 10.04 -2.86
CA GLY A 210 -1.05 11.18 -2.29
C GLY A 210 -2.03 12.21 -1.71
N VAL A 211 -3.09 12.55 -2.44
CA VAL A 211 -4.12 13.49 -1.97
C VAL A 211 -4.86 12.92 -0.76
N THR A 212 -5.36 11.70 -0.86
CA THR A 212 -6.12 11.06 0.23
C THR A 212 -5.27 10.92 1.49
N ARG A 213 -4.02 10.47 1.34
CA ARG A 213 -3.09 10.31 2.46
C ARG A 213 -2.72 11.63 3.10
N PHE A 214 -2.54 12.70 2.32
CA PHE A 214 -2.24 14.02 2.86
C PHE A 214 -3.34 14.51 3.82
N PHE A 215 -4.62 14.37 3.43
CA PHE A 215 -5.74 14.79 4.25
C PHE A 215 -5.94 13.89 5.47
N VAL A 216 -5.92 12.57 5.29
CA VAL A 216 -6.12 11.64 6.41
C VAL A 216 -4.99 11.73 7.43
N GLU A 217 -3.73 11.91 6.98
CA GLU A 217 -2.61 12.12 7.90
C GLU A 217 -2.79 13.39 8.72
N GLY A 218 -3.43 14.43 8.16
CA GLY A 218 -3.81 15.64 8.89
C GLY A 218 -4.67 15.36 10.12
N MET A 219 -5.55 14.35 10.03
CA MET A 219 -6.49 13.95 11.09
C MET A 219 -5.89 13.00 12.13
N ARG A 220 -4.73 12.39 11.87
CA ARG A 220 -4.09 11.42 12.77
C ARG A 220 -3.39 12.10 13.94
N SER A 221 -3.50 11.46 15.11
CA SER A 221 -2.85 11.89 16.35
C SER A 221 -1.46 11.27 16.56
N ASP A 222 -1.18 10.12 15.90
CA ASP A 222 0.03 9.31 16.05
C ASP A 222 1.02 9.46 14.87
N SER A 223 1.05 10.64 14.22
CA SER A 223 1.86 10.90 13.03
C SER A 223 3.34 11.01 13.35
N LEU A 224 4.19 10.40 12.51
CA LEU A 224 5.64 10.60 12.56
C LEU A 224 5.99 12.01 12.09
N MET A 225 6.70 12.77 12.93
CA MET A 225 7.05 14.16 12.67
C MET A 225 8.47 14.28 12.07
N LEU A 226 8.61 15.16 11.07
CA LEU A 226 9.91 15.63 10.55
C LEU A 226 10.02 17.14 10.85
N GLY A 227 10.54 17.48 12.01
CA GLY A 227 10.45 18.86 12.52
C GLY A 227 8.97 19.26 12.70
N PRO A 228 8.50 20.38 12.13
CA PRO A 228 7.11 20.82 12.22
C PRO A 228 6.15 20.10 11.25
N LEU A 229 6.66 19.28 10.32
CA LEU A 229 5.87 18.64 9.28
C LEU A 229 5.62 17.16 9.60
N LYS A 230 4.45 16.66 9.23
CA LYS A 230 4.16 15.23 9.25
C LYS A 230 4.86 14.54 8.07
N MET A 231 5.71 13.54 8.35
CA MET A 231 6.50 12.85 7.32
C MET A 231 5.63 12.32 6.18
N ALA A 232 4.48 11.73 6.50
CA ALA A 232 3.60 11.19 5.48
C ALA A 232 2.99 12.28 4.59
N GLN A 233 2.79 13.51 5.06
CA GLN A 233 2.34 14.62 4.22
C GLN A 233 3.43 15.06 3.24
N VAL A 234 4.69 15.09 3.65
CA VAL A 234 5.84 15.39 2.76
C VAL A 234 5.93 14.34 1.65
N VAL A 235 5.86 13.05 2.01
CA VAL A 235 5.85 11.96 1.04
C VAL A 235 4.64 12.07 0.10
N SER A 236 3.46 12.42 0.61
CA SER A 236 2.25 12.62 -0.18
C SER A 236 2.40 13.71 -1.24
N ILE A 237 3.01 14.85 -0.90
CA ILE A 237 3.31 15.91 -1.85
C ILE A 237 4.24 15.43 -2.95
N MET A 238 5.30 14.69 -2.59
CA MET A 238 6.22 14.11 -3.59
C MET A 238 5.48 13.13 -4.52
N MET A 239 4.60 12.29 -3.97
CA MET A 239 3.77 11.38 -4.78
C MET A 239 2.88 12.14 -5.75
N ILE A 240 2.22 13.21 -5.33
CA ILE A 240 1.37 14.04 -6.18
C ILE A 240 2.20 14.65 -7.34
N ILE A 241 3.36 15.23 -7.04
CA ILE A 241 4.25 15.82 -8.06
C ILE A 241 4.71 14.76 -9.07
N CYS A 242 5.15 13.58 -8.60
CA CYS A 242 5.51 12.47 -9.47
C CYS A 242 4.33 11.99 -10.32
N GLY A 243 3.13 11.90 -9.71
CA GLY A 243 1.93 11.50 -10.40
C GLY A 243 1.53 12.47 -11.52
N ILE A 244 1.59 13.78 -11.27
CA ILE A 244 1.35 14.82 -12.28
C ILE A 244 2.39 14.70 -13.43
N TYR A 245 3.66 14.45 -13.10
CA TYR A 245 4.68 14.20 -14.10
C TYR A 245 4.32 13.03 -15.01
N PHE A 246 3.92 11.88 -14.46
CA PHE A 246 3.57 10.69 -15.25
C PHE A 246 2.29 10.86 -16.06
N CYS A 247 1.25 11.51 -15.49
CA CYS A 247 -0.02 11.70 -16.21
C CYS A 247 0.08 12.71 -17.33
N PHE A 248 0.81 13.82 -17.15
CA PHE A 248 0.73 14.98 -18.04
C PHE A 248 2.06 15.29 -18.71
N ILE A 249 3.15 15.54 -17.96
CA ILE A 249 4.38 16.10 -18.50
C ILE A 249 5.10 15.10 -19.40
N ARG A 250 5.23 13.85 -18.96
CA ARG A 250 5.82 12.77 -19.76
C ARG A 250 5.04 12.58 -21.06
N ASN A 251 3.71 12.67 -20.98
CA ASN A 251 2.81 12.53 -22.12
C ASN A 251 3.02 13.60 -23.21
N ILE A 252 3.36 14.81 -22.83
CA ILE A 252 3.59 15.93 -23.77
C ILE A 252 4.97 15.81 -24.42
N LYS A 253 5.99 15.37 -23.66
CA LYS A 253 7.39 15.36 -24.10
C LYS A 253 7.79 14.13 -24.92
N SER A 254 7.10 13.01 -24.79
CA SER A 254 7.45 11.79 -25.49
C SER A 254 6.80 11.69 -26.87
N LYS A 255 7.62 11.68 -27.93
CA LYS A 255 7.17 11.41 -29.31
C LYS A 255 6.83 9.92 -29.55
N LYS A 256 7.28 9.01 -28.67
CA LYS A 256 7.02 7.57 -28.73
C LYS A 256 6.07 7.19 -27.59
N PHE A 257 4.76 7.24 -27.87
CA PHE A 257 3.76 6.77 -26.92
C PHE A 257 3.28 5.38 -27.31
N GLU A 258 3.60 4.40 -26.47
CA GLU A 258 2.99 3.07 -26.55
C GLU A 258 1.73 3.08 -25.68
N ASN A 259 0.61 2.64 -26.24
CA ASN A 259 -0.60 2.39 -25.48
C ASN A 259 -0.41 1.12 -24.63
N LEU A 260 -1.00 1.11 -23.43
CA LEU A 260 -0.89 -0.01 -22.50
C LEU A 260 -1.39 -1.33 -23.13
N TYR A 261 -2.40 -1.26 -24.00
CA TYR A 261 -3.09 -2.38 -24.63
C TYR A 261 -2.86 -2.49 -26.14
N GLN A 262 -1.74 -2.04 -26.68
CA GLN A 262 -1.44 -2.27 -28.09
C GLN A 262 -1.21 -3.77 -28.35
N GLU A 263 -1.81 -4.27 -29.43
CA GLU A 263 -1.58 -5.62 -29.95
C GLU A 263 -0.09 -5.79 -30.27
N GLY A 264 0.50 -6.80 -29.66
CA GLY A 264 1.90 -7.16 -29.90
C GLY A 264 2.80 -6.94 -28.72
N GLY A 265 2.53 -7.61 -27.60
CA GLY A 265 3.44 -7.94 -26.52
C GLY A 265 4.41 -6.87 -26.04
N ILE A 266 5.01 -7.09 -24.92
CA ILE A 266 6.13 -6.28 -24.41
C ILE A 266 7.23 -6.26 -25.48
N ARG A 267 7.33 -5.20 -26.26
CA ARG A 267 8.57 -4.97 -27.03
C ARG A 267 9.66 -4.69 -26.02
N HIS A 268 10.66 -5.55 -26.02
CA HIS A 268 11.88 -5.36 -25.26
C HIS A 268 12.50 -4.03 -25.68
N GLU A 269 12.44 -3.01 -24.83
CA GLU A 269 13.28 -1.84 -24.98
C GLU A 269 14.69 -2.26 -24.58
N VAL A 270 15.60 -2.22 -25.54
CA VAL A 270 17.06 -2.36 -25.38
C VAL A 270 17.59 -1.07 -24.77
#